data_e4b743f6116e75b3734faa1a4761dfb2
#
_entry.id   e4b743f6116e75b3734faa1a4761dfb2
#
_cell.length_a   1.000
_cell.length_b   1.000
_cell.length_c   1.000
_cell.angle_alpha   90.00
_cell.angle_beta   90.00
_cell.angle_gamma   90.00
#
_symmetry.space_group_name_H-M   'P 1'
#
loop_
_entity.id
_entity.type
_entity.pdbx_description
1 polymer ?
#
loop_
_entity_poly.entity_id
_entity_poly.type
_entity_poly.pdbx_seq_one_letter_code
_entity_poly.pdbx_strand_id
1 'polypeptide(L)'
;MKITKKNGKVVLFDDEKVVASILKANAEVPGEAMTRKTAQRYASEVFDRLTDRYEIITTAEVRDCVAEVLREKGRTQTAEHYLAYRK
;
A
#
# COMPACT_ATOMS: atom_id res chain seq x y z
N MET A 1 3.68 -11.98 6.42
CA MET A 1 4.80 -11.05 6.67
C MET A 1 4.59 -10.32 7.99
N LYS A 2 5.64 -10.09 8.74
CA LYS A 2 5.56 -9.39 10.03
C LYS A 2 5.86 -7.90 9.84
N ILE A 3 5.07 -7.06 10.50
CA ILE A 3 5.23 -5.60 10.47
C ILE A 3 5.40 -5.08 11.89
N THR A 4 6.38 -4.22 12.10
CA THR A 4 6.58 -3.56 13.39
C THR A 4 5.85 -2.22 13.40
N LYS A 5 4.90 -2.07 14.32
CA LYS A 5 4.19 -0.81 14.52
C LYS A 5 5.04 0.19 15.30
N LYS A 6 4.62 1.46 15.29
CA LYS A 6 5.32 2.54 16.01
C LYS A 6 5.53 2.24 17.49
N ASN A 7 4.63 1.48 18.10
CA ASN A 7 4.71 1.10 19.51
C ASN A 7 5.56 -0.14 19.77
N GLY A 8 6.28 -0.63 18.77
CA GLY A 8 7.13 -1.80 18.88
C GLY A 8 6.42 -3.14 18.70
N LYS A 9 5.11 -3.15 18.56
CA LYS A 9 4.38 -4.41 18.34
C LYS A 9 4.62 -4.92 16.92
N VAL A 10 4.85 -6.23 16.81
CA VAL A 10 4.98 -6.92 15.53
C VAL A 10 3.61 -7.45 15.14
N VAL A 11 3.16 -7.17 13.92
CA VAL A 11 1.88 -7.64 13.40
C VAL A 11 2.09 -8.31 12.05
N LEU A 12 1.15 -9.20 11.69
CA LEU A 12 1.18 -9.84 10.38
C LEU A 12 0.70 -8.85 9.32
N PHE A 13 1.35 -8.90 8.16
CA PHE A 13 0.92 -8.12 7.00
C PHE A 13 -0.42 -8.66 6.50
N ASP A 14 -1.38 -7.75 6.30
CA ASP A 14 -2.71 -8.09 5.81
C ASP A 14 -2.93 -7.49 4.43
N ASP A 15 -2.82 -8.33 3.40
CA ASP A 15 -2.99 -7.91 2.01
C ASP A 15 -4.37 -7.30 1.76
N GLU A 16 -5.42 -7.85 2.39
CA GLU A 16 -6.77 -7.35 2.21
C GLU A 16 -6.94 -5.93 2.75
N LYS A 17 -6.27 -5.58 3.83
CA LYS A 17 -6.28 -4.22 4.36
C LYS A 17 -5.59 -3.25 3.41
N VAL A 18 -4.49 -3.69 2.81
CA VAL A 18 -3.78 -2.88 1.82
C VAL A 18 -4.68 -2.67 0.59
N VAL A 19 -5.31 -3.72 0.09
CA VAL A 19 -6.24 -3.65 -1.04
C VAL A 19 -7.37 -2.66 -0.73
N ALA A 20 -8.00 -2.79 0.44
CA ALA A 20 -9.09 -1.92 0.85
C ALA A 20 -8.64 -0.46 0.94
N SER A 21 -7.44 -0.21 1.47
CA SER A 21 -6.87 1.14 1.57
C SER A 21 -6.62 1.76 0.20
N ILE A 22 -6.07 0.97 -0.73
CA ILE A 22 -5.83 1.43 -2.10
C ILE A 22 -7.15 1.80 -2.78
N LEU A 23 -8.16 0.93 -2.67
CA LEU A 23 -9.47 1.17 -3.28
C LEU A 23 -10.16 2.39 -2.68
N LYS A 24 -10.03 2.60 -1.38
CA LYS A 24 -10.59 3.76 -0.70
C LYS A 24 -9.98 5.06 -1.24
N ALA A 25 -8.66 5.11 -1.38
CA ALA A 25 -7.99 6.27 -1.95
C ALA A 25 -8.36 6.45 -3.43
N ASN A 26 -8.45 5.35 -4.17
CA ASN A 26 -8.77 5.36 -5.60
C ASN A 26 -10.21 5.84 -5.87
N ALA A 27 -11.14 5.59 -4.94
CA ALA A 27 -12.53 6.01 -5.10
C ALA A 27 -12.66 7.53 -5.28
N GLU A 28 -11.69 8.31 -4.81
CA GLU A 28 -11.69 9.76 -4.95
C GLU A 28 -10.98 10.24 -6.22
N VAL A 29 -10.49 9.33 -7.04
CA VAL A 29 -9.73 9.66 -8.27
C VAL A 29 -10.34 8.91 -9.44
N PRO A 30 -11.49 9.40 -9.98
CA PRO A 30 -12.18 8.69 -11.08
C PRO A 30 -11.30 8.49 -12.32
N GLY A 31 -10.39 9.43 -12.58
CA GLY A 31 -9.50 9.35 -13.75
C GLY A 31 -8.45 8.25 -13.66
N GLU A 32 -8.26 7.66 -12.47
CA GLU A 32 -7.30 6.57 -12.23
C GLU A 32 -8.00 5.30 -11.77
N ALA A 33 -9.30 5.20 -12.00
CA ALA A 33 -10.12 4.09 -11.50
C ALA A 33 -9.50 2.72 -11.79
N MET A 34 -9.52 1.85 -10.79
CA MET A 34 -9.01 0.49 -10.92
C MET A 34 -9.99 -0.50 -10.30
N THR A 35 -9.91 -1.76 -10.76
CA THR A 35 -10.71 -2.83 -10.19
C THR A 35 -10.04 -3.37 -8.91
N ARG A 36 -10.82 -4.12 -8.12
CA ARG A 36 -10.28 -4.82 -6.96
C ARG A 36 -9.14 -5.76 -7.36
N LYS A 37 -9.29 -6.43 -8.50
CA LYS A 37 -8.25 -7.34 -9.02
C LYS A 37 -6.94 -6.60 -9.27
N THR A 38 -7.00 -5.41 -9.84
CA THR A 38 -5.82 -4.57 -10.06
C THR A 38 -5.20 -4.15 -8.73
N ALA A 39 -6.02 -3.73 -7.76
CA ALA A 39 -5.54 -3.37 -6.43
C ALA A 39 -4.86 -4.56 -5.73
N GLN A 40 -5.39 -5.77 -5.91
CA GLN A 40 -4.78 -6.99 -5.37
C GLN A 40 -3.41 -7.25 -5.98
N ARG A 41 -3.25 -7.01 -7.27
CA ARG A 41 -1.95 -7.16 -7.95
C ARG A 41 -0.95 -6.15 -7.41
N TYR A 42 -1.38 -4.93 -7.17
CA TYR A 42 -0.50 -3.90 -6.59
C TYR A 42 -0.09 -4.24 -5.15
N ALA A 43 -1.02 -4.73 -4.35
CA ALA A 43 -0.72 -5.16 -2.98
C ALA A 43 0.29 -6.31 -2.98
N SER A 44 0.16 -7.26 -3.90
CA SER A 44 1.10 -8.36 -4.06
C SER A 44 2.50 -7.86 -4.43
N GLU A 45 2.58 -6.88 -5.31
CA GLU A 45 3.87 -6.27 -5.69
C GLU A 45 4.50 -5.52 -4.52
N VAL A 46 3.69 -4.82 -3.72
CA VAL A 46 4.16 -4.18 -2.48
C VAL A 46 4.76 -5.21 -1.54
N PHE A 47 4.06 -6.31 -1.32
CA PHE A 47 4.53 -7.40 -0.47
C PHE A 47 5.88 -7.94 -0.96
N ASP A 48 6.01 -8.21 -2.26
CA ASP A 48 7.24 -8.73 -2.84
C ASP A 48 8.41 -7.76 -2.67
N ARG A 49 8.18 -6.48 -2.88
CA ARG A 49 9.22 -5.45 -2.71
C ARG A 49 9.67 -5.34 -1.27
N LEU A 50 8.72 -5.37 -0.33
CA LEU A 50 9.03 -5.23 1.09
C LEU A 50 9.80 -6.43 1.62
N THR A 51 9.41 -7.64 1.25
CA THR A 51 10.11 -8.86 1.67
C THR A 51 11.51 -8.94 1.07
N ASP A 52 11.71 -8.37 -0.10
CA ASP A 52 13.01 -8.32 -0.76
C ASP A 52 13.96 -7.29 -0.11
N ARG A 53 13.40 -6.19 0.41
CA ARG A 53 14.19 -5.07 0.96
C ARG A 53 14.46 -5.17 2.45
N TYR A 54 13.56 -5.77 3.22
CA TYR A 54 13.56 -5.69 4.68
C TYR A 54 13.29 -7.03 5.33
N GLU A 55 13.97 -7.31 6.46
CA GLU A 55 13.62 -8.45 7.31
C GLU A 55 12.44 -8.09 8.23
N ILE A 56 12.45 -6.89 8.76
CA ILE A 56 11.39 -6.36 9.62
C ILE A 56 10.82 -5.13 8.93
N ILE A 57 9.50 -5.09 8.79
CA ILE A 57 8.83 -4.06 8.00
C ILE A 57 7.94 -3.22 8.93
N THR A 58 8.12 -1.89 8.86
CA THR A 58 7.29 -0.95 9.62
C THR A 58 6.08 -0.53 8.79
N THR A 59 5.06 0.01 9.47
CA THR A 59 3.87 0.52 8.78
C THR A 59 4.21 1.69 7.86
N ALA A 60 5.21 2.50 8.22
CA ALA A 60 5.68 3.59 7.37
C ALA A 60 6.28 3.08 6.07
N GLU A 61 7.04 1.99 6.11
CA GLU A 61 7.62 1.36 4.92
C GLU A 61 6.55 0.79 4.01
N VAL A 62 5.50 0.18 4.58
CA VAL A 62 4.35 -0.31 3.81
C VAL A 62 3.69 0.85 3.07
N ARG A 63 3.41 1.94 3.79
CA ARG A 63 2.80 3.13 3.22
C ARG A 63 3.61 3.68 2.05
N ASP A 64 4.91 3.85 2.26
CA ASP A 64 5.79 4.44 1.24
C ASP A 64 5.91 3.53 0.02
N CYS A 65 5.95 2.22 0.22
CA CYS A 65 6.02 1.25 -0.85
C CYS A 65 4.71 1.23 -1.67
N VAL A 66 3.56 1.32 -1.00
CA VAL A 66 2.27 1.40 -1.71
C VAL A 66 2.24 2.63 -2.61
N ALA A 67 2.66 3.79 -2.09
CA ALA A 67 2.72 5.01 -2.88
C ALA A 67 3.69 4.88 -4.06
N GLU A 68 4.84 4.25 -3.85
CA GLU A 68 5.82 3.99 -4.91
C GLU A 68 5.21 3.16 -6.04
N VAL A 69 4.55 2.05 -5.70
CA VAL A 69 3.90 1.17 -6.69
C VAL A 69 2.82 1.94 -7.45
N LEU A 70 1.97 2.67 -6.73
CA LEU A 70 0.88 3.44 -7.37
C LEU A 70 1.43 4.45 -8.38
N ARG A 71 2.49 5.17 -8.01
CA ARG A 71 3.11 6.15 -8.91
C ARG A 71 3.69 5.48 -10.16
N GLU A 72 4.35 4.35 -9.99
CA GLU A 72 4.94 3.61 -11.12
C GLU A 72 3.88 3.08 -12.08
N LYS A 73 2.69 2.80 -11.57
CA LYS A 73 1.57 2.29 -12.38
C LYS A 73 0.71 3.41 -12.97
N GLY A 74 1.15 4.66 -12.86
CA GLY A 74 0.40 5.79 -13.38
C GLY A 74 -0.74 6.27 -12.49
N ARG A 75 -0.78 5.82 -11.23
CA ARG A 75 -1.82 6.20 -10.27
C ARG A 75 -1.32 7.27 -9.29
N THR A 76 -0.72 8.32 -9.83
CA THR A 76 -0.05 9.36 -9.03
C THR A 76 -1.01 10.06 -8.06
N GLN A 77 -2.21 10.41 -8.53
CA GLN A 77 -3.19 11.08 -7.67
C GLN A 77 -3.73 10.13 -6.59
N THR A 78 -3.92 8.87 -6.93
CA THR A 78 -4.30 7.86 -5.96
C THR A 78 -3.24 7.72 -4.88
N ALA A 79 -1.96 7.75 -5.26
CA ALA A 79 -0.85 7.71 -4.30
C ALA A 79 -0.91 8.90 -3.35
N GLU A 80 -1.19 10.09 -3.84
CA GLU A 80 -1.30 11.29 -3.01
C GLU A 80 -2.45 11.19 -2.03
N HIS A 81 -3.62 10.74 -2.48
CA HIS A 81 -4.76 10.51 -1.59
C HIS A 81 -4.46 9.44 -0.55
N TYR A 82 -3.80 8.37 -0.96
CA TYR A 82 -3.40 7.31 -0.04
C TYR A 82 -2.51 7.85 1.09
N LEU A 83 -1.52 8.65 0.75
CA LEU A 83 -0.62 9.25 1.74
C LEU A 83 -1.35 10.22 2.67
N ALA A 84 -2.33 10.96 2.16
CA ALA A 84 -3.13 11.87 2.97
C ALA A 84 -3.94 11.14 4.04
N TYR A 85 -4.48 9.98 3.72
CA TYR A 85 -5.23 9.17 4.69
C TYR A 85 -4.36 8.61 5.80
N ARG A 86 -3.06 8.50 5.56
CA ARG A 86 -2.14 7.82 6.47
C ARG A 86 -1.31 8.77 7.33
N LYS A 87 -1.64 10.01 7.32
CA LYS A 87 -0.97 10.98 8.18
C LYS A 87 -1.22 10.71 9.65
#